data_6c32bddad061a754dc5b3cb1df4a99f9
#
_entry.id   6c32bddad061a754dc5b3cb1df4a99f9
#
_cell.length_a   1.000
_cell.length_b   1.000
_cell.length_c   1.000
_cell.angle_alpha   90.00
_cell.angle_beta   90.00
_cell.angle_gamma   90.00
#
_symmetry.space_group_name_H-M   'P 1'
#
loop_
_entity.id
_entity.type
_entity.pdbx_description
1 polymer ?
#
loop_
_entity_poly.entity_id
_entity_poly.type
_entity_poly.pdbx_seq_one_letter_code
_entity_poly.pdbx_strand_id
1 'polypeptide(L)'
;MQLMINLFMKILNNLARPHKIPKKIFNKLNYYFSYKKYNQNFFEEKQNKIFEHFGLNRQEGIKKLISTKKDLDFKLRNSGMSSEHEVIFSSLSYSKNKSFTDILEIGTFDGFNSLLLSKLFPNSNIDTIDLSETDDDFVNFYNRKDNINKFIQDRNFILSKNKNINFSPLNSL
;
A
#
# COMPACT_ATOMS: atom_id res chain seq x y z
N MET A 1 -34.63 16.70 14.63
CA MET A 1 -35.00 17.28 13.32
C MET A 1 -34.66 18.78 13.27
N GLN A 2 -35.08 19.61 14.27
CA GLN A 2 -34.82 21.06 14.31
C GLN A 2 -33.31 21.42 14.30
N LEU A 3 -32.47 20.64 14.97
CA LEU A 3 -31.03 20.89 15.04
C LEU A 3 -30.32 20.71 13.66
N MET A 4 -30.78 19.75 12.88
CA MET A 4 -30.29 19.53 11.49
C MET A 4 -30.71 20.65 10.53
N ILE A 5 -31.96 21.14 10.67
CA ILE A 5 -32.46 22.25 9.87
C ILE A 5 -31.68 23.52 10.17
N ASN A 6 -31.42 23.81 11.44
CA ASN A 6 -30.64 24.98 11.86
C ASN A 6 -29.17 24.90 11.39
N LEU A 7 -28.57 23.69 11.37
CA LEU A 7 -27.22 23.48 10.85
C LEU A 7 -27.20 23.66 9.33
N PHE A 8 -28.22 23.15 8.62
CA PHE A 8 -28.36 23.29 7.17
C PHE A 8 -28.56 24.75 6.74
N MET A 9 -29.41 25.51 7.46
CA MET A 9 -29.62 26.95 7.22
C MET A 9 -28.35 27.76 7.50
N LYS A 10 -27.58 27.40 8.52
CA LYS A 10 -26.28 28.03 8.83
C LYS A 10 -25.25 27.77 7.72
N ILE A 11 -25.24 26.58 7.15
CA ILE A 11 -24.40 26.22 6.01
C ILE A 11 -24.82 26.98 4.75
N LEU A 12 -26.12 27.07 4.46
CA LEU A 12 -26.65 27.83 3.31
C LEU A 12 -26.34 29.33 3.41
N ASN A 13 -26.50 29.93 4.59
CA ASN A 13 -26.18 31.35 4.82
C ASN A 13 -24.67 31.64 4.70
N ASN A 14 -23.81 30.66 4.99
CA ASN A 14 -22.36 30.78 4.78
C ASN A 14 -21.94 30.53 3.34
N LEU A 15 -22.67 29.72 2.56
CA LEU A 15 -22.45 29.52 1.13
C LEU A 15 -22.73 30.80 0.32
N ALA A 16 -23.67 31.64 0.77
CA ALA A 16 -23.90 32.95 0.17
C ALA A 16 -22.74 33.94 0.38
N ARG A 17 -21.77 33.61 1.24
CA ARG A 17 -20.57 34.42 1.54
C ARG A 17 -19.32 33.53 1.55
N PRO A 18 -18.88 33.07 0.39
CA PRO A 18 -17.80 32.06 0.27
C PRO A 18 -16.48 32.47 0.91
N HIS A 19 -16.21 33.76 1.03
CA HIS A 19 -15.01 34.29 1.71
C HIS A 19 -15.00 34.07 3.24
N LYS A 20 -16.15 33.71 3.83
CA LYS A 20 -16.26 33.41 5.28
C LYS A 20 -16.19 31.91 5.61
N ILE A 21 -16.14 31.04 4.60
CA ILE A 21 -16.03 29.61 4.81
C ILE A 21 -14.56 29.29 5.09
N PRO A 22 -14.19 28.74 6.27
CA PRO A 22 -12.83 28.31 6.50
C PRO A 22 -12.42 27.31 5.42
N LYS A 23 -11.22 27.48 4.86
CA LYS A 23 -10.68 26.64 3.77
C LYS A 23 -10.83 25.13 4.03
N LYS A 24 -10.73 24.71 5.30
CA LYS A 24 -10.95 23.31 5.73
C LYS A 24 -12.38 22.82 5.48
N ILE A 25 -13.40 23.67 5.68
CA ILE A 25 -14.82 23.31 5.46
C ILE A 25 -15.10 23.25 3.96
N PHE A 26 -14.58 24.20 3.19
CA PHE A 26 -14.70 24.22 1.74
C PHE A 26 -14.08 22.98 1.10
N ASN A 27 -12.87 22.61 1.54
CA ASN A 27 -12.21 21.38 1.07
C ASN A 27 -12.99 20.11 1.45
N LYS A 28 -13.61 20.08 2.62
CA LYS A 28 -14.43 18.93 3.08
C LYS A 28 -15.72 18.81 2.27
N LEU A 29 -16.36 19.93 1.94
CA LEU A 29 -17.54 19.96 1.07
C LEU A 29 -17.20 19.56 -0.37
N ASN A 30 -16.11 20.09 -0.94
CA ASN A 30 -15.63 19.70 -2.25
C ASN A 30 -15.29 18.21 -2.32
N TYR A 31 -14.63 17.66 -1.30
CA TYR A 31 -14.38 16.22 -1.19
C TYR A 31 -15.69 15.43 -1.17
N TYR A 32 -16.68 15.84 -0.37
CA TYR A 32 -17.97 15.16 -0.27
C TYR A 32 -18.77 15.20 -1.59
N PHE A 33 -18.78 16.34 -2.28
CA PHE A 33 -19.43 16.47 -3.60
C PHE A 33 -18.69 15.70 -4.70
N SER A 34 -17.35 15.65 -4.63
CA SER A 34 -16.54 14.85 -5.54
C SER A 34 -16.75 13.34 -5.28
N TYR A 35 -16.85 12.94 -4.02
CA TYR A 35 -17.12 11.55 -3.64
C TYR A 35 -18.50 11.07 -4.11
N LYS A 36 -19.55 11.91 -4.08
CA LYS A 36 -20.88 11.56 -4.63
C LYS A 36 -20.87 11.33 -6.15
N LYS A 37 -19.91 11.92 -6.88
CA LYS A 37 -19.71 11.67 -8.31
C LYS A 37 -18.80 10.47 -8.57
N TYR A 38 -18.20 9.87 -7.54
CA TYR A 38 -17.32 8.73 -7.67
C TYR A 38 -18.14 7.50 -8.02
N ASN A 39 -17.96 7.01 -9.23
CA ASN A 39 -18.53 5.73 -9.66
C ASN A 39 -17.45 4.67 -9.57
N GLN A 40 -17.47 3.88 -8.50
CA GLN A 40 -16.49 2.83 -8.24
C GLN A 40 -16.40 1.85 -9.42
N ASN A 41 -17.52 1.41 -9.96
CA ASN A 41 -17.54 0.45 -11.08
C ASN A 41 -16.82 1.01 -12.31
N PHE A 42 -17.01 2.28 -12.62
CA PHE A 42 -16.33 2.94 -13.74
C PHE A 42 -14.80 2.99 -13.56
N PHE A 43 -14.32 3.23 -12.34
CA PHE A 43 -12.89 3.23 -12.07
C PHE A 43 -12.30 1.81 -12.06
N GLU A 44 -13.03 0.82 -11.52
CA GLU A 44 -12.63 -0.57 -11.57
C GLU A 44 -12.54 -1.09 -13.01
N GLU A 45 -13.50 -0.75 -13.87
CA GLU A 45 -13.44 -1.10 -15.30
C GLU A 45 -12.22 -0.48 -15.99
N LYS A 46 -11.92 0.79 -15.70
CA LYS A 46 -10.72 1.44 -16.24
C LYS A 46 -9.44 0.77 -15.77
N GLN A 47 -9.35 0.43 -14.51
CA GLN A 47 -8.19 -0.30 -13.97
C GLN A 47 -8.06 -1.67 -14.62
N ASN A 48 -9.15 -2.42 -14.75
CA ASN A 48 -9.15 -3.73 -15.42
C ASN A 48 -8.64 -3.62 -16.86
N LYS A 49 -9.10 -2.62 -17.64
CA LYS A 49 -8.62 -2.37 -19.01
C LYS A 49 -7.12 -2.05 -19.07
N ILE A 50 -6.59 -1.31 -18.07
CA ILE A 50 -5.14 -1.05 -17.99
C ILE A 50 -4.39 -2.36 -17.78
N PHE A 51 -4.83 -3.20 -16.84
CA PHE A 51 -4.20 -4.50 -16.60
C PHE A 51 -4.24 -5.40 -17.84
N GLU A 52 -5.40 -5.48 -18.50
CA GLU A 52 -5.58 -6.24 -19.75
C GLU A 52 -4.65 -5.76 -20.86
N HIS A 53 -4.45 -4.43 -21.00
CA HIS A 53 -3.51 -3.85 -21.96
C HIS A 53 -2.08 -4.36 -21.77
N PHE A 54 -1.66 -4.63 -20.53
CA PHE A 54 -0.37 -5.22 -20.18
C PHE A 54 -0.38 -6.76 -20.14
N GLY A 55 -1.46 -7.40 -20.59
CA GLY A 55 -1.62 -8.86 -20.56
C GLY A 55 -1.77 -9.43 -19.15
N LEU A 56 -2.27 -8.64 -18.22
CA LEU A 56 -2.51 -9.03 -16.82
C LEU A 56 -4.01 -9.17 -16.55
N ASN A 57 -4.36 -10.01 -15.57
CA ASN A 57 -5.72 -10.16 -15.09
C ASN A 57 -5.83 -9.63 -13.66
N ARG A 58 -6.40 -8.43 -13.51
CA ARG A 58 -6.53 -7.77 -12.21
C ARG A 58 -7.40 -8.55 -11.23
N GLN A 59 -8.51 -9.13 -11.70
CA GLN A 59 -9.45 -9.86 -10.85
C GLN A 59 -8.82 -11.14 -10.27
N GLU A 60 -8.10 -11.89 -11.09
CA GLU A 60 -7.34 -13.05 -10.62
C GLU A 60 -6.19 -12.63 -9.69
N GLY A 61 -5.54 -11.50 -9.98
CA GLY A 61 -4.55 -10.90 -9.08
C GLY A 61 -5.13 -10.61 -7.70
N ILE A 62 -6.31 -9.99 -7.62
CA ILE A 62 -6.98 -9.71 -6.35
C ILE A 62 -7.28 -11.00 -5.58
N LYS A 63 -7.84 -12.01 -6.24
CA LYS A 63 -8.13 -13.32 -5.62
C LYS A 63 -6.87 -13.97 -5.06
N LYS A 64 -5.80 -14.00 -5.86
CA LYS A 64 -4.49 -14.53 -5.46
C LYS A 64 -3.91 -13.77 -4.27
N LEU A 65 -3.98 -12.43 -4.29
CA LEU A 65 -3.50 -11.59 -3.20
C LEU A 65 -4.23 -11.90 -1.89
N ILE A 66 -5.57 -11.97 -1.93
CA ILE A 66 -6.38 -12.28 -0.75
C ILE A 66 -6.01 -13.65 -0.17
N SER A 67 -5.88 -14.69 -1.03
CA SER A 67 -5.49 -16.02 -0.57
C SER A 67 -4.08 -16.01 0.05
N THR A 68 -3.11 -15.37 -0.62
CA THR A 68 -1.74 -15.29 -0.12
C THR A 68 -1.66 -14.56 1.23
N LYS A 69 -2.38 -13.45 1.38
CA LYS A 69 -2.45 -12.73 2.65
C LYS A 69 -3.09 -13.56 3.76
N LYS A 70 -4.11 -14.34 3.46
CA LYS A 70 -4.74 -15.25 4.42
C LYS A 70 -3.77 -16.32 4.90
N ASP A 71 -3.00 -16.92 4.00
CA ASP A 71 -2.02 -17.96 4.32
C ASP A 71 -0.84 -17.43 5.16
N LEU A 72 -0.58 -16.13 5.09
CA LEU A 72 0.45 -15.47 5.88
C LEU A 72 0.01 -15.13 7.31
N ASP A 73 -1.23 -15.48 7.71
CA ASP A 73 -1.83 -15.11 9.00
C ASP A 73 -1.67 -13.61 9.33
N PHE A 74 -2.00 -12.82 8.34
CA PHE A 74 -1.81 -11.38 8.39
C PHE A 74 -2.82 -10.67 9.29
N LYS A 75 -2.70 -10.81 10.59
CA LYS A 75 -3.18 -9.80 11.55
C LYS A 75 -2.41 -8.48 11.41
N LEU A 76 -1.53 -8.45 10.46
CA LEU A 76 -0.47 -7.48 10.31
C LEU A 76 -0.91 -6.38 9.35
N ARG A 77 -0.99 -5.22 9.92
CA ARG A 77 -0.78 -3.87 9.38
C ARG A 77 -1.39 -3.56 8.00
N ASN A 78 -2.08 -2.45 7.97
CA ASN A 78 -2.11 -1.60 6.79
C ASN A 78 -0.67 -1.27 6.41
N SER A 79 -0.09 -2.07 5.52
CA SER A 79 1.23 -1.81 4.94
C SER A 79 1.22 -0.40 4.35
N GLY A 80 2.33 0.31 4.44
CA GLY A 80 2.46 1.65 3.85
C GLY A 80 2.37 1.68 2.32
N MET A 81 2.35 0.50 1.67
CA MET A 81 2.20 0.35 0.23
C MET A 81 0.71 0.44 -0.17
N SER A 82 0.43 1.09 -1.29
CA SER A 82 -0.94 1.12 -1.82
C SER A 82 -1.39 -0.28 -2.22
N SER A 83 -2.65 -0.60 -1.97
CA SER A 83 -3.24 -1.89 -2.31
C SER A 83 -3.11 -2.24 -3.80
N GLU A 84 -3.03 -1.26 -4.69
CA GLU A 84 -2.87 -1.49 -6.13
C GLU A 84 -1.48 -2.03 -6.50
N HIS A 85 -0.40 -1.64 -5.81
CA HIS A 85 0.93 -2.23 -6.02
C HIS A 85 0.91 -3.73 -5.73
N GLU A 86 0.31 -4.13 -4.62
CA GLU A 86 0.18 -5.53 -4.26
C GLU A 86 -0.66 -6.30 -5.29
N VAL A 87 -1.73 -5.68 -5.84
CA VAL A 87 -2.54 -6.27 -6.92
C VAL A 87 -1.74 -6.43 -8.20
N ILE A 88 -0.86 -5.46 -8.56
CA ILE A 88 0.03 -5.57 -9.71
C ILE A 88 0.97 -6.77 -9.54
N PHE A 89 1.67 -6.88 -8.41
CA PHE A 89 2.57 -7.99 -8.15
C PHE A 89 1.84 -9.34 -8.19
N SER A 90 0.68 -9.40 -7.58
CA SER A 90 -0.13 -10.62 -7.58
C SER A 90 -0.62 -10.99 -8.98
N SER A 91 -1.02 -10.01 -9.80
CA SER A 91 -1.41 -10.24 -11.19
C SER A 91 -0.22 -10.70 -12.06
N LEU A 92 0.97 -10.16 -11.81
CA LEU A 92 2.21 -10.60 -12.45
C LEU A 92 2.53 -12.06 -12.09
N SER A 93 2.38 -12.44 -10.82
CA SER A 93 2.64 -13.81 -10.35
C SER A 93 1.66 -14.83 -10.92
N TYR A 94 0.46 -14.40 -11.29
CA TYR A 94 -0.56 -15.25 -11.94
C TYR A 94 -0.34 -15.39 -13.44
N SER A 95 0.45 -14.52 -14.05
CA SER A 95 0.66 -14.52 -15.50
C SER A 95 1.48 -15.72 -15.95
N LYS A 96 0.90 -16.60 -16.74
CA LYS A 96 1.57 -17.81 -17.29
C LYS A 96 2.73 -17.50 -18.23
N ASN A 97 2.75 -16.30 -18.81
CA ASN A 97 3.72 -15.90 -19.82
C ASN A 97 4.93 -15.16 -19.24
N LYS A 98 5.00 -14.98 -17.92
CA LYS A 98 6.08 -14.25 -17.27
C LYS A 98 6.63 -15.10 -16.13
N SER A 99 7.91 -15.43 -16.21
CA SER A 99 8.69 -16.04 -15.13
C SER A 99 9.76 -15.05 -14.69
N PHE A 100 9.88 -14.88 -13.39
CA PHE A 100 10.91 -14.04 -12.78
C PHE A 100 11.84 -14.96 -12.01
N THR A 101 13.14 -14.88 -12.29
CA THR A 101 14.17 -15.63 -11.55
C THR A 101 14.64 -14.83 -10.35
N ASP A 102 14.73 -13.52 -10.52
CA ASP A 102 15.27 -12.61 -9.52
C ASP A 102 14.39 -11.37 -9.44
N ILE A 103 14.11 -10.92 -8.22
CA ILE A 103 13.31 -9.73 -7.92
C ILE A 103 14.11 -8.90 -6.93
N LEU A 104 14.38 -7.64 -7.29
CA LEU A 104 15.01 -6.66 -6.42
C LEU A 104 13.96 -5.73 -5.81
N GLU A 105 13.98 -5.62 -4.49
CA GLU A 105 13.23 -4.63 -3.72
C GLU A 105 14.19 -3.60 -3.13
N ILE A 106 13.90 -2.33 -3.33
CA ILE A 106 14.64 -1.22 -2.74
C ILE A 106 13.77 -0.60 -1.64
N GLY A 107 14.27 -0.65 -0.40
CA GLY A 107 13.53 -0.23 0.79
C GLY A 107 12.77 -1.40 1.44
N THR A 108 13.50 -2.24 2.18
CA THR A 108 12.95 -3.41 2.91
C THR A 108 11.93 -3.02 3.96
N PHE A 109 12.16 -1.89 4.63
CA PHE A 109 11.36 -1.40 5.75
C PHE A 109 11.15 -2.49 6.82
N ASP A 110 9.92 -3.00 6.98
CA ASP A 110 9.59 -4.04 7.97
C ASP A 110 9.69 -5.48 7.41
N GLY A 111 10.15 -5.64 6.17
CA GLY A 111 10.33 -6.93 5.49
C GLY A 111 9.05 -7.57 4.98
N PHE A 112 7.94 -6.92 5.16
CA PHE A 112 6.64 -7.48 4.89
C PHE A 112 6.34 -7.64 3.40
N ASN A 113 6.73 -6.65 2.59
CA ASN A 113 6.57 -6.74 1.14
C ASN A 113 7.52 -7.79 0.55
N SER A 114 8.75 -7.92 1.07
CA SER A 114 9.67 -9.00 0.70
C SER A 114 9.04 -10.38 0.95
N LEU A 115 8.40 -10.57 2.11
CA LEU A 115 7.70 -11.81 2.44
C LEU A 115 6.51 -12.05 1.49
N LEU A 116 5.72 -11.03 1.17
CA LEU A 116 4.63 -11.13 0.21
C LEU A 116 5.15 -11.54 -1.18
N LEU A 117 6.20 -10.85 -1.68
CA LEU A 117 6.85 -11.18 -2.94
C LEU A 117 7.35 -12.62 -2.97
N SER A 118 7.98 -13.08 -1.89
CA SER A 118 8.49 -14.45 -1.80
C SER A 118 7.39 -15.52 -1.86
N LYS A 119 6.18 -15.20 -1.44
CA LYS A 119 5.01 -16.09 -1.53
C LYS A 119 4.32 -16.01 -2.88
N LEU A 120 4.29 -14.82 -3.48
CA LEU A 120 3.75 -14.65 -4.83
C LEU A 120 4.64 -15.29 -5.90
N PHE A 121 5.96 -15.26 -5.68
CA PHE A 121 6.98 -15.76 -6.61
C PHE A 121 7.89 -16.82 -5.93
N PRO A 122 7.35 -18.01 -5.65
CA PRO A 122 8.06 -19.02 -4.84
C PRO A 122 9.33 -19.58 -5.49
N ASN A 123 9.47 -19.42 -6.79
CA ASN A 123 10.63 -19.90 -7.57
C ASN A 123 11.63 -18.77 -7.88
N SER A 124 11.41 -17.57 -7.36
CA SER A 124 12.29 -16.41 -7.56
C SER A 124 13.16 -16.18 -6.34
N ASN A 125 14.37 -15.66 -6.54
CA ASN A 125 15.15 -15.04 -5.48
C ASN A 125 14.59 -13.63 -5.22
N ILE A 126 14.41 -13.28 -3.98
CA ILE A 126 13.97 -11.94 -3.56
C ILE A 126 15.15 -11.27 -2.89
N ASP A 127 15.84 -10.41 -3.60
CA ASP A 127 16.89 -9.58 -3.04
C ASP A 127 16.27 -8.27 -2.56
N THR A 128 16.42 -7.97 -1.27
CA THR A 128 15.88 -6.76 -0.68
C THR A 128 16.99 -5.96 0.00
N ILE A 129 17.03 -4.66 -0.24
CA ILE A 129 18.06 -3.78 0.28
C ILE A 129 17.44 -2.63 1.07
N ASP A 130 18.09 -2.22 2.14
CA ASP A 130 17.72 -1.05 2.94
C ASP A 130 18.99 -0.44 3.55
N LEU A 131 18.85 0.75 4.11
CA LEU A 131 19.92 1.41 4.85
C LEU A 131 20.44 0.50 5.98
N SER A 132 21.72 0.65 6.29
CA SER A 132 22.32 -0.01 7.44
C SER A 132 21.62 0.37 8.75
N GLU A 133 21.53 -0.56 9.68
CA GLU A 133 20.99 -0.33 11.03
C GLU A 133 21.75 0.76 11.83
N THR A 134 22.98 1.05 11.41
CA THR A 134 23.83 2.10 12.00
C THR A 134 23.71 3.43 11.27
N ASP A 135 22.94 3.50 10.20
CA ASP A 135 22.73 4.74 9.44
C ASP A 135 21.80 5.69 10.21
N ASP A 136 22.20 6.96 10.30
CA ASP A 136 21.44 7.98 11.02
C ASP A 136 20.05 8.19 10.42
N ASP A 137 19.90 8.12 9.11
CA ASP A 137 18.60 8.24 8.45
C ASP A 137 17.73 7.03 8.76
N PHE A 138 18.30 5.81 8.80
CA PHE A 138 17.55 4.62 9.22
C PHE A 138 17.03 4.76 10.65
N VAL A 139 17.86 5.23 11.58
CA VAL A 139 17.51 5.42 12.99
C VAL A 139 16.46 6.51 13.20
N ASN A 140 16.60 7.63 12.47
CA ASN A 140 15.75 8.81 12.64
C ASN A 140 14.42 8.72 11.88
N PHE A 141 14.33 7.90 10.85
CA PHE A 141 13.14 7.77 10.03
C PHE A 141 12.02 7.03 10.78
N TYR A 142 10.79 7.47 10.64
CA TYR A 142 9.59 6.85 11.22
C TYR A 142 9.60 6.69 12.76
N ASN A 143 10.21 7.62 13.52
CA ASN A 143 10.26 7.56 14.99
C ASN A 143 10.81 6.23 15.54
N ARG A 144 11.79 5.62 14.87
CA ARG A 144 12.37 4.34 15.29
C ARG A 144 13.22 4.44 16.55
N LYS A 145 13.67 5.66 16.94
CA LYS A 145 14.60 5.91 18.06
C LYS A 145 14.25 5.12 19.33
N ASP A 146 12.98 5.09 19.72
CA ASP A 146 12.54 4.50 20.98
C ASP A 146 12.38 2.98 20.93
N ASN A 147 12.30 2.37 19.73
CA ASN A 147 12.00 0.96 19.53
C ASN A 147 12.84 0.28 18.43
N ILE A 148 13.99 0.82 18.10
CA ILE A 148 14.79 0.36 16.95
C ILE A 148 15.15 -1.12 17.04
N ASN A 149 15.59 -1.59 18.21
CA ASN A 149 15.97 -2.99 18.42
C ASN A 149 14.80 -3.95 18.18
N LYS A 150 13.61 -3.57 18.65
CA LYS A 150 12.41 -4.36 18.40
C LYS A 150 12.02 -4.35 16.94
N PHE A 151 12.10 -3.20 16.27
CA PHE A 151 11.84 -3.11 14.84
C PHE A 151 12.77 -4.03 14.03
N ILE A 152 14.06 -4.00 14.33
CA ILE A 152 15.06 -4.84 13.67
C ILE A 152 14.77 -6.33 13.91
N GLN A 153 14.45 -6.73 15.15
CA GLN A 153 14.07 -8.09 15.48
C GLN A 153 12.83 -8.56 14.73
N ASP A 154 11.78 -7.72 14.71
CA ASP A 154 10.51 -8.02 14.00
C ASP A 154 10.77 -8.15 12.49
N ARG A 155 11.52 -7.24 11.88
CA ARG A 155 11.92 -7.32 10.47
C ARG A 155 12.69 -8.59 10.17
N ASN A 156 13.74 -8.88 10.92
CA ASN A 156 14.59 -10.05 10.71
C ASN A 156 13.80 -11.35 10.89
N PHE A 157 12.87 -11.39 11.84
CA PHE A 157 11.95 -12.50 12.00
C PHE A 157 11.04 -12.67 10.77
N ILE A 158 10.52 -11.59 10.20
CA ILE A 158 9.69 -11.67 8.99
C ILE A 158 10.50 -12.16 7.79
N LEU A 159 11.69 -11.63 7.58
CA LEU A 159 12.57 -12.04 6.48
C LEU A 159 13.01 -13.50 6.58
N SER A 160 13.21 -14.02 7.80
CA SER A 160 13.58 -15.42 8.01
C SER A 160 12.49 -16.44 7.70
N LYS A 161 11.24 -16.00 7.50
CA LYS A 161 10.11 -16.91 7.21
C LYS A 161 10.18 -17.58 5.84
N ASN A 162 11.03 -17.08 4.96
CA ASN A 162 11.22 -17.70 3.65
C ASN A 162 12.69 -17.64 3.23
N LYS A 163 13.25 -18.81 2.87
CA LYS A 163 14.67 -18.96 2.51
C LYS A 163 15.08 -18.32 1.17
N ASN A 164 14.11 -17.95 0.34
CA ASN A 164 14.39 -17.28 -0.93
C ASN A 164 14.45 -15.74 -0.80
N ILE A 165 14.47 -15.20 0.43
CA ILE A 165 14.64 -13.78 0.70
C ILE A 165 16.09 -13.55 1.14
N ASN A 166 16.80 -12.70 0.41
CA ASN A 166 18.16 -12.25 0.72
C ASN A 166 18.11 -10.76 1.09
N PHE A 167 18.48 -10.44 2.31
CA PHE A 167 18.56 -9.06 2.78
C PHE A 167 20.00 -8.57 2.80
N SER A 168 20.22 -7.38 2.26
CA SER A 168 21.52 -6.71 2.30
C SER A 168 21.39 -5.27 2.82
N PRO A 169 22.14 -4.91 3.87
CA PRO A 169 22.17 -3.55 4.38
C PRO A 169 23.03 -2.67 3.47
N LEU A 170 22.46 -2.14 2.41
CA LEU A 170 23.12 -1.33 1.40
C LEU A 170 22.37 -0.02 1.20
N ASN A 171 23.12 1.09 1.11
CA ASN A 171 22.56 2.34 0.61
C ASN A 171 22.38 2.23 -0.91
N SER A 172 21.18 2.52 -1.41
CA SER A 172 20.87 2.51 -2.86
C SER A 172 21.27 3.80 -3.57
N LEU A 173 21.86 4.76 -2.86
CA LEU A 173 22.32 6.03 -3.41
C LEU A 173 23.79 5.97 -3.81
#